data_b45bb79256402ce478dfaa45bcb969bd
#
_entry.id   b45bb79256402ce478dfaa45bcb969bd
#
_cell.length_a   1.000
_cell.length_b   1.000
_cell.length_c   1.000
_cell.angle_alpha   90.00
_cell.angle_beta   90.00
_cell.angle_gamma   90.00
#
_symmetry.space_group_name_H-M   'P 1'
#
loop_
_entity.id
_entity.type
_entity.pdbx_description
1 polymer ?
#
loop_
_entity_poly.entity_id
_entity_poly.type
_entity_poly.pdbx_seq_one_letter_code
_entity_poly.pdbx_strand_id
1 'polypeptide(L)'
;MADVEDVRAFALTLERAYEVFVRGRRKFRVGSLVFVAFSDDEETIEFGFPKDERDGLIASDPDTFSLPAPSDLRFNWVRARMDRLDPVEARELVVEAWRMCVPQKVARAWDEAHPDGP
;
A
#
# COMPACT_ATOMS: atom_id res chain seq x y z
N MET A 1 6.82 4.59 14.06
CA MET A 1 5.78 5.00 13.10
C MET A 1 6.35 5.13 11.70
N ALA A 2 5.55 4.86 10.69
CA ALA A 2 6.00 4.94 9.31
C ALA A 2 6.19 6.41 8.88
N ASP A 3 7.14 6.64 7.97
CA ASP A 3 7.45 7.96 7.43
C ASP A 3 7.10 7.99 5.94
N VAL A 4 6.48 9.08 5.48
CA VAL A 4 6.04 9.25 4.09
C VAL A 4 7.21 9.10 3.11
N GLU A 5 8.34 9.73 3.40
CA GLU A 5 9.51 9.67 2.50
C GLU A 5 10.10 8.26 2.43
N ASP A 6 10.05 7.51 3.53
CA ASP A 6 10.51 6.12 3.58
C ASP A 6 9.63 5.23 2.70
N VAL A 7 8.30 5.38 2.83
CA VAL A 7 7.32 4.64 2.02
C VAL A 7 7.50 5.01 0.54
N ARG A 8 7.65 6.30 0.26
CA ARG A 8 7.84 6.80 -1.10
C ARG A 8 9.09 6.19 -1.75
N ALA A 9 10.23 6.30 -1.05
CA ALA A 9 11.50 5.79 -1.55
C ALA A 9 11.42 4.29 -1.82
N PHE A 10 10.80 3.55 -0.89
CA PHE A 10 10.64 2.11 -1.05
C PHE A 10 9.72 1.76 -2.23
N ALA A 11 8.57 2.40 -2.32
CA ALA A 11 7.59 2.14 -3.39
C ALA A 11 8.24 2.34 -4.78
N LEU A 12 9.09 3.36 -4.90
CA LEU A 12 9.75 3.67 -6.17
C LEU A 12 10.85 2.68 -6.54
N THR A 13 11.27 1.79 -5.63
CA THR A 13 12.20 0.70 -5.97
C THR A 13 11.49 -0.46 -6.67
N LEU A 14 10.17 -0.54 -6.59
CA LEU A 14 9.42 -1.65 -7.14
C LEU A 14 9.27 -1.49 -8.65
N GLU A 15 9.43 -2.61 -9.38
CA GLU A 15 9.42 -2.59 -10.84
C GLU A 15 8.10 -2.03 -11.38
N ARG A 16 8.19 -1.12 -12.34
CA ARG A 16 7.06 -0.46 -13.01
C ARG A 16 6.31 0.55 -12.16
N ALA A 17 6.74 0.78 -10.91
CA ALA A 17 6.09 1.74 -10.03
C ALA A 17 6.49 3.18 -10.39
N TYR A 18 5.52 4.08 -10.34
CA TYR A 18 5.77 5.51 -10.53
C TYR A 18 4.81 6.33 -9.68
N GLU A 19 5.21 7.56 -9.39
CA GLU A 19 4.46 8.47 -8.55
C GLU A 19 3.65 9.45 -9.38
N VAL A 20 2.42 9.76 -8.94
CA VAL A 20 1.59 10.81 -9.52
C VAL A 20 0.93 11.60 -8.40
N PHE A 21 0.52 12.83 -8.71
CA PHE A 21 -0.32 13.63 -7.83
C PHE A 21 -1.68 13.82 -8.49
N VAL A 22 -2.74 13.48 -7.75
CA VAL A 22 -4.11 13.63 -8.23
C VAL A 22 -4.85 14.46 -7.19
N ARG A 23 -5.26 15.68 -7.58
CA ARG A 23 -5.95 16.61 -6.68
C ARG A 23 -5.16 16.87 -5.39
N GLY A 24 -3.83 17.00 -5.52
CA GLY A 24 -2.95 17.24 -4.39
C GLY A 24 -2.60 16.03 -3.55
N ARG A 25 -3.13 14.86 -3.90
CA ARG A 25 -2.83 13.60 -3.18
C ARG A 25 -1.76 12.80 -3.91
N ARG A 26 -0.77 12.35 -3.17
CA ARG A 26 0.32 11.50 -3.66
C ARG A 26 -0.18 10.08 -3.85
N LYS A 27 0.04 9.53 -5.05
CA LYS A 27 -0.36 8.16 -5.38
C LYS A 27 0.75 7.45 -6.13
N PHE A 28 0.79 6.12 -5.99
CA PHE A 28 1.76 5.26 -6.67
C PHE A 28 1.00 4.27 -7.55
N ARG A 29 1.45 4.16 -8.78
CA ARG A 29 0.77 3.35 -9.82
C ARG A 29 1.71 2.39 -10.49
N VAL A 30 1.11 1.30 -11.03
CA VAL A 30 1.67 0.46 -12.08
C VAL A 30 0.69 0.54 -13.24
N GLY A 31 1.12 1.08 -14.37
CA GLY A 31 0.18 1.38 -15.45
C GLY A 31 -0.89 2.37 -14.99
N SER A 32 -2.16 2.00 -15.10
CA SER A 32 -3.27 2.82 -14.63
C SER A 32 -3.76 2.42 -13.23
N LEU A 33 -3.15 1.38 -12.62
CA LEU A 33 -3.59 0.84 -11.34
C LEU A 33 -2.87 1.50 -10.19
N VAL A 34 -3.62 2.11 -9.28
CA VAL A 34 -3.07 2.68 -8.04
C VAL A 34 -2.92 1.55 -7.02
N PHE A 35 -1.75 1.44 -6.40
CA PHE A 35 -1.54 0.45 -5.33
C PHE A 35 -1.32 1.08 -3.96
N VAL A 36 -0.94 2.36 -3.90
CA VAL A 36 -0.80 3.12 -2.65
C VAL A 36 -1.27 4.54 -2.90
N ALA A 37 -1.98 5.12 -1.94
CA ALA A 37 -2.42 6.51 -1.98
C ALA A 37 -2.34 7.13 -0.59
N PHE A 38 -1.89 8.36 -0.51
CA PHE A 38 -1.89 9.13 0.74
C PHE A 38 -3.08 10.09 0.78
N SER A 39 -3.54 10.43 1.99
CA SER A 39 -4.50 11.51 2.18
C SER A 39 -3.82 12.86 1.91
N ASP A 40 -4.60 13.94 1.81
CA ASP A 40 -4.07 15.29 1.54
C ASP A 40 -3.04 15.72 2.60
N ASP A 41 -3.31 15.42 3.87
CA ASP A 41 -2.42 15.75 4.98
C ASP A 41 -1.32 14.71 5.22
N GLU A 42 -1.36 13.61 4.47
CA GLU A 42 -0.43 12.49 4.59
C GLU A 42 -0.40 11.82 5.96
N GLU A 43 -1.46 11.99 6.72
CA GLU A 43 -1.64 11.31 8.02
C GLU A 43 -2.21 9.91 7.85
N THR A 44 -2.81 9.64 6.70
CA THR A 44 -3.44 8.36 6.37
C THR A 44 -2.88 7.82 5.05
N ILE A 45 -2.68 6.52 5.00
CA ILE A 45 -2.26 5.82 3.78
C ILE A 45 -3.30 4.76 3.44
N GLU A 46 -3.57 4.56 2.15
CA GLU A 46 -4.42 3.48 1.66
C GLU A 46 -3.58 2.53 0.80
N PHE A 47 -3.79 1.24 1.01
CA PHE A 47 -3.09 0.18 0.26
C PHE A 47 -4.10 -0.65 -0.51
N GLY A 48 -3.71 -1.13 -1.67
CA GLY A 48 -4.40 -2.25 -2.31
C GLY A 48 -4.30 -3.47 -1.38
N PHE A 49 -5.45 -4.08 -1.06
CA PHE A 49 -5.51 -5.20 -0.13
C PHE A 49 -6.77 -6.01 -0.41
N PRO A 50 -6.70 -7.35 -0.45
CA PRO A 50 -7.89 -8.15 -0.75
C PRO A 50 -9.01 -7.87 0.24
N LYS A 51 -10.16 -7.45 -0.26
CA LYS A 51 -11.29 -7.09 0.61
C LYS A 51 -11.81 -8.27 1.43
N ASP A 52 -11.59 -9.49 0.96
CA ASP A 52 -12.00 -10.70 1.67
C ASP A 52 -11.14 -10.96 2.91
N GLU A 53 -9.94 -10.39 2.96
CA GLU A 53 -9.01 -10.53 4.08
C GLU A 53 -8.96 -9.26 4.93
N ARG A 54 -9.61 -8.21 4.48
CA ARG A 54 -9.57 -6.88 5.10
C ARG A 54 -10.09 -6.85 6.52
N ASP A 55 -11.20 -7.54 6.78
CA ASP A 55 -11.80 -7.56 8.12
C ASP A 55 -10.86 -8.20 9.14
N GLY A 56 -10.10 -9.21 8.73
CA GLY A 56 -9.10 -9.85 9.58
C GLY A 56 -7.97 -8.91 9.95
N LEU A 57 -7.48 -8.14 8.98
CA LEU A 57 -6.41 -7.16 9.23
C LEU A 57 -6.91 -6.07 10.19
N ILE A 58 -8.09 -5.53 9.96
CA ILE A 58 -8.68 -4.49 10.82
C ILE A 58 -8.89 -5.03 12.24
N ALA A 59 -9.40 -6.25 12.36
CA ALA A 59 -9.62 -6.87 13.66
C ALA A 59 -8.32 -7.09 14.42
N SER A 60 -7.20 -7.33 13.70
CA SER A 60 -5.90 -7.56 14.34
C SER A 60 -5.33 -6.29 14.98
N ASP A 61 -5.68 -5.10 14.46
CA ASP A 61 -5.21 -3.83 14.99
C ASP A 61 -6.15 -2.69 14.56
N PRO A 62 -7.32 -2.57 15.21
CA PRO A 62 -8.33 -1.58 14.81
C PRO A 62 -7.91 -0.13 15.09
N ASP A 63 -6.87 0.08 15.89
CA ASP A 63 -6.33 1.43 16.12
C ASP A 63 -5.48 1.91 14.95
N THR A 64 -4.95 0.99 14.16
CA THR A 64 -4.10 1.30 13.01
C THR A 64 -4.88 1.21 11.69
N PHE A 65 -5.66 0.14 11.51
CA PHE A 65 -6.34 -0.15 10.25
C PHE A 65 -7.83 0.13 10.29
N SER A 66 -8.36 0.57 9.16
CA SER A 66 -9.79 0.89 9.05
C SER A 66 -10.28 0.67 7.62
N LEU A 67 -11.60 0.67 7.46
CA LEU A 67 -12.24 0.57 6.15
C LEU A 67 -11.94 1.82 5.31
N PRO A 68 -11.88 1.70 3.98
CA PRO A 68 -11.81 2.86 3.11
C PRO A 68 -13.12 3.66 3.15
N ALA A 69 -13.16 4.78 2.45
CA ALA A 69 -14.39 5.57 2.34
C ALA A 69 -15.54 4.70 1.80
N PRO A 70 -16.81 4.99 2.19
CA PRO A 70 -17.95 4.18 1.76
C PRO A 70 -18.02 3.97 0.24
N SER A 71 -17.63 4.97 -0.56
CA SER A 71 -17.61 4.86 -2.03
C SER A 71 -16.60 3.84 -2.54
N ASP A 72 -15.60 3.48 -1.73
CA ASP A 72 -14.51 2.59 -2.12
C ASP A 72 -14.61 1.20 -1.49
N LEU A 73 -15.65 0.94 -0.67
CA LEU A 73 -15.81 -0.33 0.05
C LEU A 73 -15.84 -1.56 -0.86
N ARG A 74 -16.35 -1.40 -2.08
CA ARG A 74 -16.43 -2.49 -3.06
C ARG A 74 -15.07 -2.85 -3.67
N PHE A 75 -14.08 -1.97 -3.51
CA PHE A 75 -12.75 -2.17 -4.06
C PHE A 75 -11.81 -2.80 -3.02
N ASN A 76 -10.67 -3.30 -3.50
CA ASN A 76 -9.66 -3.94 -2.66
C ASN A 76 -8.75 -2.88 -2.03
N TRP A 77 -9.24 -2.21 -1.00
CA TRP A 77 -8.51 -1.17 -0.28
C TRP A 77 -8.62 -1.36 1.22
N VAL A 78 -7.55 -0.99 1.94
CA VAL A 78 -7.53 -0.84 3.39
C VAL A 78 -6.84 0.48 3.71
N ARG A 79 -7.29 1.14 4.77
CA ARG A 79 -6.73 2.42 5.24
C ARG A 79 -5.93 2.18 6.51
N ALA A 80 -4.82 2.92 6.66
CA ALA A 80 -4.00 2.87 7.87
C ALA A 80 -3.59 4.26 8.32
N ARG A 81 -3.42 4.43 9.64
CA ARG A 81 -2.89 5.66 10.21
C ARG A 81 -1.38 5.61 10.17
N MET A 82 -0.75 6.64 9.59
CA MET A 82 0.71 6.71 9.46
C MET A 82 1.40 6.74 10.83
N ASP A 83 0.81 7.41 11.81
CA ASP A 83 1.39 7.55 13.15
C ASP A 83 1.36 6.26 13.98
N ARG A 84 0.60 5.25 13.52
CA ARG A 84 0.46 3.96 14.19
C ARG A 84 1.09 2.81 13.42
N LEU A 85 1.41 3.04 12.15
CA LEU A 85 1.89 1.99 11.26
C LEU A 85 3.37 1.72 11.50
N ASP A 86 3.71 0.45 11.72
CA ASP A 86 5.10 0.03 11.85
C ASP A 86 5.83 0.16 10.49
N PRO A 87 7.06 0.71 10.45
CA PRO A 87 7.80 0.88 9.19
C PRO A 87 8.05 -0.42 8.42
N VAL A 88 8.33 -1.51 9.10
CA VAL A 88 8.55 -2.82 8.44
C VAL A 88 7.25 -3.34 7.86
N GLU A 89 6.17 -3.27 8.63
CA GLU A 89 4.84 -3.68 8.17
C GLU A 89 4.38 -2.82 7.00
N ALA A 90 4.69 -1.52 7.01
CA ALA A 90 4.35 -0.63 5.91
C ALA A 90 4.96 -1.12 4.60
N ARG A 91 6.23 -1.52 4.61
CA ARG A 91 6.90 -2.03 3.42
C ARG A 91 6.29 -3.34 2.94
N GLU A 92 5.97 -4.23 3.86
CA GLU A 92 5.31 -5.50 3.54
C GLU A 92 3.96 -5.26 2.86
N LEU A 93 3.16 -4.33 3.39
CA LEU A 93 1.86 -3.98 2.83
C LEU A 93 1.99 -3.31 1.45
N VAL A 94 3.01 -2.49 1.25
CA VAL A 94 3.28 -1.87 -0.05
C VAL A 94 3.62 -2.94 -1.10
N VAL A 95 4.46 -3.91 -0.75
CA VAL A 95 4.81 -5.01 -1.67
C VAL A 95 3.58 -5.83 -2.01
N GLU A 96 2.76 -6.18 -1.02
CA GLU A 96 1.53 -6.97 -1.26
C GLU A 96 0.56 -6.21 -2.18
N ALA A 97 0.41 -4.91 -1.98
CA ALA A 97 -0.42 -4.08 -2.84
C ALA A 97 0.13 -4.03 -4.28
N TRP A 98 1.44 -3.88 -4.41
CA TRP A 98 2.12 -3.87 -5.70
C TRP A 98 1.95 -5.20 -6.44
N ARG A 99 2.03 -6.34 -5.72
CA ARG A 99 1.83 -7.67 -6.31
C ARG A 99 0.49 -7.79 -7.01
N MET A 100 -0.53 -7.11 -6.52
CA MET A 100 -1.87 -7.14 -7.12
C MET A 100 -1.93 -6.40 -8.47
N CYS A 101 -0.90 -5.61 -8.78
CA CYS A 101 -0.87 -4.75 -9.96
C CYS A 101 0.11 -5.19 -11.05
N VAL A 102 0.94 -6.19 -10.79
CA VAL A 102 1.96 -6.66 -11.73
C VAL A 102 1.70 -8.12 -12.14
N PRO A 103 2.23 -8.56 -13.31
CA PRO A 103 2.16 -9.98 -13.67
C PRO A 103 2.88 -10.85 -12.63
N GLN A 104 2.42 -12.09 -12.48
CA GLN A 104 3.01 -13.03 -11.52
C GLN A 104 4.52 -13.21 -11.70
N LYS A 105 5.00 -13.21 -12.93
CA LYS A 105 6.45 -13.37 -13.19
C LYS A 105 7.27 -12.23 -12.61
N VAL A 106 6.72 -11.01 -12.61
CA VAL A 106 7.38 -9.82 -12.03
C VAL A 106 7.42 -9.94 -10.51
N ALA A 107 6.30 -10.31 -9.90
CA ALA A 107 6.23 -10.53 -8.45
C ALA A 107 7.17 -11.64 -8.01
N ARG A 108 7.22 -12.73 -8.78
CA ARG A 108 8.09 -13.88 -8.49
C ARG A 108 9.57 -13.52 -8.56
N ALA A 109 9.95 -12.71 -9.56
CA ALA A 109 11.34 -12.24 -9.70
C ALA A 109 11.75 -11.38 -8.50
N TRP A 110 10.83 -10.55 -7.99
CA TRP A 110 11.07 -9.77 -6.78
C TRP A 110 11.31 -10.68 -5.58
N ASP A 111 10.48 -11.73 -5.41
CA ASP A 111 10.62 -12.69 -4.31
C ASP A 111 11.97 -13.40 -4.34
N GLU A 112 12.42 -13.80 -5.53
CA GLU A 112 13.70 -14.47 -5.70
C GLU A 112 14.87 -13.56 -5.32
N ALA A 113 14.74 -12.26 -5.60
CA ALA A 113 15.75 -11.27 -5.25
C ALA A 113 15.69 -10.86 -3.78
N HIS A 114 14.57 -11.13 -3.08
CA HIS A 114 14.33 -10.70 -1.70
C HIS A 114 13.82 -11.86 -0.84
N PRO A 115 14.64 -12.92 -0.64
CA PRO A 115 14.19 -14.11 0.10
C PRO A 115 13.82 -13.81 1.56
N ASP A 116 14.36 -12.73 2.13
CA ASP A 116 14.09 -12.32 3.52
C ASP A 116 13.05 -11.19 3.60
N GLY A 117 12.40 -10.87 2.49
CA GLY A 117 11.40 -9.82 2.42
C GLY A 117 11.96 -8.45 2.09
N PRO A 118 11.13 -7.41 2.21
CA PRO A 118 11.52 -6.05 1.84
C PRO A 118 12.53 -5.41 2.78
#